data_5e8caa11265e3fb67cf505762de35f2d
#
_entry.id   5e8caa11265e3fb67cf505762de35f2d
#
_cell.length_a   1.000
_cell.length_b   1.000
_cell.length_c   1.000
_cell.angle_alpha   90.00
_cell.angle_beta   90.00
_cell.angle_gamma   90.00
#
_symmetry.space_group_name_H-M   'P 1'
#
loop_
_entity.id
_entity.type
_entity.pdbx_description
1 polymer ?
#
loop_
_entity_poly.entity_id
_entity_poly.type
_entity_poly.pdbx_seq_one_letter_code
_entity_poly.pdbx_strand_id
1 'polypeptide(L)'
;MDNNQKLIILGSGPAGYSASIYAARAGLNPTLITGFEVGGQLTTTTDVENWPGDYEDLQGPDLMIRMQNHAEKYGVNIVNDQIEKVELSGENKTLEGMNKYSCKSLIISTGASAKYLGLSSEEKYLGKGVSACATCDGFFYKDEEVAVVGGGNTAAEEALYLTNLCKKVHLIHRRDSLRAEKILQDRIFEKSKEGKINLVWNNELKEIKGDGNVVTHLTLSNYDDIKAVSYTHLTLPTNTT
;
A
#
# COMPACT_ATOMS: atom_id res chain seq x y z
N MET A 1 -22.51 -13.71 23.55
CA MET A 1 -21.07 -13.39 23.61
C MET A 1 -20.92 -12.19 24.51
N ASP A 2 -19.93 -12.22 25.39
CA ASP A 2 -19.70 -11.11 26.32
C ASP A 2 -19.36 -9.85 25.48
N ASN A 3 -20.29 -8.89 25.47
CA ASN A 3 -20.20 -7.73 24.58
C ASN A 3 -19.11 -6.73 24.96
N ASN A 4 -18.40 -6.96 26.08
CA ASN A 4 -17.39 -6.03 26.58
C ASN A 4 -16.00 -6.69 26.63
N GLN A 5 -15.27 -6.61 25.53
CA GLN A 5 -13.96 -7.22 25.38
C GLN A 5 -12.85 -6.31 25.92
N LYS A 6 -11.76 -6.89 26.41
CA LYS A 6 -10.59 -6.10 26.85
C LYS A 6 -9.93 -5.40 25.68
N LEU A 7 -9.77 -6.12 24.56
CA LEU A 7 -9.06 -5.65 23.39
C LEU A 7 -9.69 -6.21 22.11
N ILE A 8 -10.00 -5.32 21.19
CA ILE A 8 -10.29 -5.64 19.78
C ILE A 8 -9.16 -5.12 18.90
N ILE A 9 -8.83 -5.90 17.87
CA ILE A 9 -7.89 -5.55 16.82
C ILE A 9 -8.68 -5.55 15.51
N LEU A 10 -8.68 -4.44 14.81
CA LEU A 10 -9.42 -4.26 13.58
C LEU A 10 -8.47 -4.33 12.38
N GLY A 11 -8.66 -5.34 11.54
CA GLY A 11 -7.85 -5.64 10.36
C GLY A 11 -6.95 -6.87 10.55
N SER A 12 -6.91 -7.73 9.53
CA SER A 12 -6.19 -9.02 9.52
C SER A 12 -4.95 -9.03 8.64
N GLY A 13 -4.43 -7.87 8.28
CA GLY A 13 -3.12 -7.77 7.64
C GLY A 13 -1.97 -8.13 8.58
N PRO A 14 -0.70 -8.07 8.14
CA PRO A 14 0.46 -8.41 8.96
C PRO A 14 0.52 -7.67 10.30
N ALA A 15 0.11 -6.39 10.31
CA ALA A 15 0.07 -5.58 11.52
C ALA A 15 -0.96 -6.12 12.53
N GLY A 16 -2.16 -6.47 12.05
CA GLY A 16 -3.23 -7.01 12.90
C GLY A 16 -2.89 -8.38 13.49
N TYR A 17 -2.40 -9.30 12.67
CA TYR A 17 -1.95 -10.60 13.18
C TYR A 17 -0.78 -10.45 14.15
N SER A 18 0.21 -9.62 13.85
CA SER A 18 1.33 -9.39 14.76
C SER A 18 0.85 -8.85 16.11
N ALA A 19 -0.01 -7.84 16.11
CA ALA A 19 -0.58 -7.29 17.33
C ALA A 19 -1.38 -8.33 18.12
N SER A 20 -2.18 -9.16 17.43
CA SER A 20 -3.01 -10.17 18.05
C SER A 20 -2.21 -11.29 18.71
N ILE A 21 -1.13 -11.74 18.08
CA ILE A 21 -0.21 -12.75 18.63
C ILE A 21 0.41 -12.24 19.93
N TYR A 22 0.94 -11.03 19.94
CA TYR A 22 1.55 -10.47 21.14
C TYR A 22 0.56 -10.19 22.24
N ALA A 23 -0.64 -9.71 21.90
CA ALA A 23 -1.73 -9.50 22.86
C ALA A 23 -2.19 -10.82 23.50
N ALA A 24 -2.35 -11.89 22.70
CA ALA A 24 -2.70 -13.22 23.21
C ALA A 24 -1.59 -13.77 24.14
N ARG A 25 -0.34 -13.64 23.75
CA ARG A 25 0.82 -14.03 24.61
C ARG A 25 0.89 -13.24 25.91
N ALA A 26 0.38 -12.01 25.94
CA ALA A 26 0.24 -11.20 27.16
C ALA A 26 -1.01 -11.53 27.98
N GLY A 27 -1.81 -12.52 27.60
CA GLY A 27 -3.01 -12.95 28.34
C GLY A 27 -4.20 -11.99 28.20
N LEU A 28 -4.24 -11.16 27.15
CA LEU A 28 -5.32 -10.19 26.95
C LEU A 28 -6.56 -10.79 26.26
N ASN A 29 -6.48 -12.02 25.72
CA ASN A 29 -7.54 -12.70 25.00
C ASN A 29 -8.18 -11.80 23.93
N PRO A 30 -7.41 -11.35 22.93
CA PRO A 30 -7.88 -10.39 21.95
C PRO A 30 -8.89 -11.02 20.99
N THR A 31 -9.82 -10.20 20.50
CA THR A 31 -10.58 -10.48 19.28
C THR A 31 -9.99 -9.71 18.11
N LEU A 32 -9.72 -10.41 17.02
CA LEU A 32 -9.31 -9.83 15.75
C LEU A 32 -10.51 -9.87 14.80
N ILE A 33 -10.93 -8.71 14.29
CA ILE A 33 -11.97 -8.58 13.28
C ILE A 33 -11.30 -8.37 11.92
N THR A 34 -11.55 -9.29 10.98
CA THR A 34 -10.74 -9.39 9.76
C THR A 34 -11.01 -8.32 8.71
N GLY A 35 -12.26 -7.88 8.56
CA GLY A 35 -12.75 -7.23 7.36
C GLY A 35 -13.14 -8.26 6.27
N PHE A 36 -13.52 -7.77 5.08
CA PHE A 36 -13.84 -8.64 3.95
C PHE A 36 -12.61 -9.30 3.35
N GLU A 37 -11.50 -8.57 3.27
CA GLU A 37 -10.24 -9.05 2.71
C GLU A 37 -9.37 -9.67 3.82
N VAL A 38 -9.64 -10.93 4.14
CA VAL A 38 -8.89 -11.67 5.16
C VAL A 38 -7.43 -11.80 4.73
N GLY A 39 -6.50 -11.31 5.54
CA GLY A 39 -5.07 -11.26 5.23
C GLY A 39 -4.62 -9.95 4.59
N GLY A 40 -5.57 -9.13 4.11
CA GLY A 40 -5.28 -7.82 3.51
C GLY A 40 -4.52 -7.91 2.19
N GLN A 41 -3.85 -6.85 1.79
CA GLN A 41 -3.24 -6.71 0.47
C GLN A 41 -2.16 -7.76 0.13
N LEU A 42 -1.48 -8.33 1.10
CA LEU A 42 -0.49 -9.38 0.83
C LEU A 42 -1.09 -10.64 0.21
N THR A 43 -2.40 -10.86 0.35
CA THR A 43 -3.07 -11.99 -0.31
C THR A 43 -3.17 -11.86 -1.83
N THR A 44 -2.95 -10.65 -2.36
CA THR A 44 -2.95 -10.37 -3.80
C THR A 44 -1.54 -10.16 -4.37
N THR A 45 -0.51 -10.23 -3.53
CA THR A 45 0.89 -10.11 -3.91
C THR A 45 1.49 -11.50 -4.19
N THR A 46 2.47 -11.55 -5.08
CA THR A 46 3.28 -12.75 -5.35
C THR A 46 4.46 -12.82 -4.37
N ASP A 47 5.66 -12.58 -4.83
CA ASP A 47 6.89 -12.70 -4.05
C ASP A 47 6.99 -11.62 -2.96
N VAL A 48 7.35 -12.02 -1.75
CA VAL A 48 7.58 -11.14 -0.60
C VAL A 48 9.03 -11.27 -0.15
N GLU A 49 9.89 -10.43 -0.69
CA GLU A 49 11.34 -10.46 -0.42
C GLU A 49 11.77 -9.62 0.80
N ASN A 50 10.90 -8.79 1.30
CA ASN A 50 11.18 -7.84 2.38
C ASN A 50 10.60 -8.24 3.75
N TRP A 51 10.17 -9.50 3.92
CA TRP A 51 9.71 -10.02 5.20
C TRP A 51 10.89 -10.60 5.98
N PRO A 52 11.30 -10.02 7.13
CA PRO A 52 12.43 -10.52 7.89
C PRO A 52 12.16 -11.92 8.45
N GLY A 53 13.11 -12.82 8.27
CA GLY A 53 13.03 -14.19 8.78
C GLY A 53 12.52 -15.22 7.77
N ASP A 54 12.21 -14.79 6.54
CA ASP A 54 11.93 -15.68 5.44
C ASP A 54 12.52 -15.07 4.15
N TYR A 55 13.23 -15.84 3.33
CA TYR A 55 14.02 -15.30 2.21
C TYR A 55 13.95 -16.16 0.94
N GLU A 56 13.31 -17.33 0.99
CA GLU A 56 13.18 -18.25 -0.14
C GLU A 56 11.72 -18.37 -0.56
N ASP A 57 11.41 -17.95 -1.78
CA ASP A 57 10.13 -18.17 -2.48
C ASP A 57 8.86 -17.88 -1.67
N LEU A 58 8.93 -16.93 -0.72
CA LEU A 58 7.78 -16.56 0.11
C LEU A 58 6.72 -15.84 -0.69
N GLN A 59 5.56 -16.46 -0.83
CA GLN A 59 4.39 -15.84 -1.45
C GLN A 59 3.53 -15.12 -0.42
N GLY A 60 2.92 -13.98 -0.83
CA GLY A 60 2.07 -13.19 0.07
C GLY A 60 0.92 -13.99 0.69
N PRO A 61 0.13 -14.78 -0.07
CA PRO A 61 -0.92 -15.63 0.49
C PRO A 61 -0.40 -16.63 1.53
N ASP A 62 0.76 -17.26 1.29
CA ASP A 62 1.34 -18.24 2.20
C ASP A 62 1.81 -17.60 3.50
N LEU A 63 2.39 -16.41 3.43
CA LEU A 63 2.74 -15.62 4.61
C LEU A 63 1.50 -15.33 5.45
N MET A 64 0.40 -14.91 4.83
CA MET A 64 -0.82 -14.56 5.56
C MET A 64 -1.48 -15.80 6.20
N ILE A 65 -1.46 -16.95 5.55
CA ILE A 65 -1.91 -18.23 6.13
C ILE A 65 -1.05 -18.60 7.35
N ARG A 66 0.28 -18.47 7.26
CA ARG A 66 1.19 -18.73 8.39
C ARG A 66 0.89 -17.80 9.56
N MET A 67 0.65 -16.50 9.31
CA MET A 67 0.33 -15.53 10.35
C MET A 67 -1.02 -15.80 11.01
N GLN A 68 -2.03 -16.17 10.24
CA GLN A 68 -3.33 -16.59 10.77
C GLN A 68 -3.19 -17.80 11.68
N ASN A 69 -2.56 -18.88 11.19
CA ASN A 69 -2.33 -20.10 11.97
C ASN A 69 -1.54 -19.81 13.26
N HIS A 70 -0.62 -18.86 13.21
CA HIS A 70 0.14 -18.45 14.38
C HIS A 70 -0.75 -17.74 15.41
N ALA A 71 -1.67 -16.87 14.97
CA ALA A 71 -2.63 -16.22 15.85
C ALA A 71 -3.60 -17.24 16.48
N GLU A 72 -4.12 -18.16 15.68
CA GLU A 72 -5.03 -19.24 16.15
C GLU A 72 -4.35 -20.15 17.18
N LYS A 73 -3.06 -20.47 16.96
CA LYS A 73 -2.26 -21.27 17.91
C LYS A 73 -2.24 -20.66 19.31
N TYR A 74 -2.26 -19.35 19.45
CA TYR A 74 -2.29 -18.66 20.73
C TYR A 74 -3.71 -18.31 21.21
N GLY A 75 -4.74 -18.83 20.54
CA GLY A 75 -6.13 -18.67 20.97
C GLY A 75 -6.71 -17.29 20.68
N VAL A 76 -6.22 -16.59 19.66
CA VAL A 76 -6.85 -15.35 19.19
C VAL A 76 -8.25 -15.69 18.67
N ASN A 77 -9.27 -14.97 19.15
CA ASN A 77 -10.63 -15.08 18.62
C ASN A 77 -10.70 -14.29 17.30
N ILE A 78 -10.72 -15.01 16.16
CA ILE A 78 -10.80 -14.41 14.83
C ILE A 78 -12.26 -14.38 14.39
N VAL A 79 -12.75 -13.20 14.02
CA VAL A 79 -14.14 -12.95 13.61
C VAL A 79 -14.15 -12.30 12.23
N ASN A 80 -14.90 -12.91 11.32
CA ASN A 80 -15.13 -12.35 9.99
C ASN A 80 -16.32 -11.39 10.05
N ASP A 81 -16.03 -10.10 10.08
CA ASP A 81 -17.03 -9.03 10.03
C ASP A 81 -16.41 -7.79 9.39
N GLN A 82 -17.23 -6.97 8.74
CA GLN A 82 -16.84 -5.67 8.21
C GLN A 82 -17.38 -4.59 9.12
N ILE A 83 -16.48 -3.81 9.71
CA ILE A 83 -16.87 -2.68 10.55
C ILE A 83 -17.08 -1.45 9.68
N GLU A 84 -18.27 -0.87 9.79
CA GLU A 84 -18.68 0.32 9.04
C GLU A 84 -18.61 1.58 9.90
N LYS A 85 -18.79 1.43 11.21
CA LYS A 85 -18.82 2.56 12.14
C LYS A 85 -18.10 2.25 13.44
N VAL A 86 -17.33 3.20 13.91
CA VAL A 86 -16.61 3.14 15.20
C VAL A 86 -16.90 4.40 16.01
N GLU A 87 -17.25 4.20 17.28
CA GLU A 87 -17.36 5.29 18.26
C GLU A 87 -16.24 5.12 19.29
N LEU A 88 -15.35 6.10 19.34
CA LEU A 88 -14.14 6.06 20.17
C LEU A 88 -14.27 6.83 21.49
N SER A 89 -15.33 7.61 21.66
CA SER A 89 -15.57 8.37 22.87
C SER A 89 -16.02 7.47 24.02
N GLY A 90 -15.75 7.90 25.23
CA GLY A 90 -16.15 7.18 26.43
C GLY A 90 -15.19 6.06 26.87
N GLU A 91 -15.55 5.38 27.95
CA GLU A 91 -14.76 4.32 28.57
C GLU A 91 -14.65 3.09 27.64
N ASN A 92 -15.78 2.70 27.06
CA ASN A 92 -15.86 1.61 26.12
C ASN A 92 -15.98 2.15 24.68
N LYS A 93 -15.20 1.58 23.78
CA LYS A 93 -15.27 1.83 22.33
C LYS A 93 -16.31 0.87 21.75
N THR A 94 -17.12 1.35 20.83
CA THR A 94 -18.12 0.51 20.15
C THR A 94 -17.85 0.44 18.66
N LEU A 95 -18.08 -0.74 18.09
CA LEU A 95 -17.92 -1.01 16.67
C LEU A 95 -19.21 -1.61 16.14
N GLU A 96 -19.65 -1.16 14.98
CA GLU A 96 -20.86 -1.65 14.30
C GLU A 96 -20.49 -2.15 12.89
N GLY A 97 -20.83 -3.41 12.63
CA GLY A 97 -20.77 -4.07 11.35
C GLY A 97 -22.03 -4.93 11.21
N MET A 98 -21.90 -6.18 10.72
CA MET A 98 -23.00 -7.15 10.78
C MET A 98 -23.41 -7.42 12.23
N ASN A 99 -22.46 -7.32 13.14
CA ASN A 99 -22.68 -7.41 14.58
C ASN A 99 -22.21 -6.13 15.29
N LYS A 100 -22.60 -6.03 16.58
CA LYS A 100 -22.14 -4.95 17.45
C LYS A 100 -21.13 -5.48 18.45
N TYR A 101 -20.04 -4.75 18.61
CA TYR A 101 -18.94 -5.07 19.52
C TYR A 101 -18.67 -3.91 20.45
N SER A 102 -18.13 -4.22 21.63
CA SER A 102 -17.66 -3.23 22.60
C SER A 102 -16.33 -3.68 23.18
N CYS A 103 -15.40 -2.75 23.38
CA CYS A 103 -14.11 -3.04 23.98
C CYS A 103 -13.56 -1.86 24.80
N LYS A 104 -12.67 -2.16 25.74
CA LYS A 104 -11.91 -1.14 26.49
C LYS A 104 -10.82 -0.51 25.64
N SER A 105 -10.14 -1.31 24.84
CA SER A 105 -9.04 -0.88 23.98
C SER A 105 -9.24 -1.36 22.55
N LEU A 106 -8.89 -0.52 21.58
CA LEU A 106 -8.97 -0.81 20.16
C LEU A 106 -7.61 -0.56 19.51
N ILE A 107 -7.12 -1.54 18.72
CA ILE A 107 -6.00 -1.36 17.80
C ILE A 107 -6.59 -1.29 16.39
N ILE A 108 -6.30 -0.22 15.66
CA ILE A 108 -6.73 -0.03 14.27
C ILE A 108 -5.55 -0.38 13.37
N SER A 109 -5.70 -1.44 12.58
CA SER A 109 -4.69 -1.98 11.66
C SER A 109 -5.30 -2.31 10.30
N THR A 110 -6.18 -1.42 9.83
CA THR A 110 -6.99 -1.62 8.62
C THR A 110 -6.23 -1.42 7.32
N GLY A 111 -4.94 -1.03 7.41
CA GLY A 111 -4.10 -0.83 6.24
C GLY A 111 -4.56 0.33 5.37
N ALA A 112 -4.20 0.25 4.10
CA ALA A 112 -4.61 1.18 3.06
C ALA A 112 -4.77 0.42 1.75
N SER A 113 -5.67 0.89 0.89
CA SER A 113 -5.81 0.36 -0.46
C SER A 113 -5.22 1.34 -1.46
N ALA A 114 -4.47 0.80 -2.41
CA ALA A 114 -3.96 1.60 -3.51
C ALA A 114 -5.12 2.16 -4.35
N LYS A 115 -5.01 3.42 -4.73
CA LYS A 115 -5.93 4.01 -5.71
C LYS A 115 -5.21 4.09 -7.05
N TYR A 116 -5.69 3.32 -8.00
CA TYR A 116 -5.27 3.40 -9.39
C TYR A 116 -6.02 4.51 -10.13
N LEU A 117 -5.53 4.86 -11.33
CA LEU A 117 -6.20 5.86 -12.19
C LEU A 117 -7.50 5.33 -12.80
N GLY A 118 -7.69 4.01 -12.80
CA GLY A 118 -8.85 3.34 -13.39
C GLY A 118 -8.71 3.12 -14.90
N LEU A 119 -7.49 3.06 -15.40
CA LEU A 119 -7.20 2.72 -16.79
C LEU A 119 -7.28 1.20 -16.97
N SER A 120 -7.94 0.73 -18.02
CA SER A 120 -8.00 -0.71 -18.33
C SER A 120 -6.61 -1.33 -18.54
N SER A 121 -5.64 -0.53 -18.95
CA SER A 121 -4.25 -0.95 -19.10
C SER A 121 -3.53 -1.17 -17.75
N GLU A 122 -3.97 -0.55 -16.66
CA GLU A 122 -3.42 -0.79 -15.33
C GLU A 122 -3.67 -2.23 -14.88
N GLU A 123 -4.91 -2.71 -15.00
CA GLU A 123 -5.28 -4.09 -14.63
C GLU A 123 -4.46 -5.13 -15.40
N LYS A 124 -4.23 -4.88 -16.69
CA LYS A 124 -3.49 -5.78 -17.57
C LYS A 124 -2.04 -5.98 -17.13
N TYR A 125 -1.41 -4.93 -16.58
CA TYR A 125 0.00 -4.92 -16.21
C TYR A 125 0.24 -4.84 -14.70
N LEU A 126 -0.79 -5.06 -13.89
CA LEU A 126 -0.66 -5.12 -12.43
C LEU A 126 0.30 -6.25 -12.03
N GLY A 127 1.33 -5.94 -11.24
CA GLY A 127 2.42 -6.86 -10.92
C GLY A 127 3.37 -7.19 -12.09
N LYS A 128 3.19 -6.52 -13.25
CA LYS A 128 4.03 -6.69 -14.45
C LYS A 128 4.61 -5.36 -14.93
N GLY A 129 4.88 -4.48 -14.01
CA GLY A 129 5.35 -3.11 -14.24
C GLY A 129 4.41 -2.04 -13.72
N VAL A 130 3.14 -2.34 -13.44
CA VAL A 130 2.24 -1.46 -12.69
C VAL A 130 2.33 -1.82 -11.22
N SER A 131 2.78 -0.86 -10.41
CA SER A 131 2.96 -0.98 -8.96
C SER A 131 2.19 0.12 -8.23
N ALA A 132 1.94 -0.10 -6.95
CA ALA A 132 1.40 0.88 -6.03
C ALA A 132 2.33 1.11 -4.83
N CYS A 133 3.58 0.61 -4.88
CA CYS A 133 4.50 0.70 -3.77
C CYS A 133 5.96 0.69 -4.29
N ALA A 134 6.56 1.86 -4.37
CA ALA A 134 7.95 1.98 -4.83
C ALA A 134 8.96 1.27 -3.91
N THR A 135 8.71 1.24 -2.60
CA THR A 135 9.59 0.57 -1.64
C THR A 135 9.47 -0.96 -1.68
N CYS A 136 8.33 -1.48 -2.14
CA CYS A 136 8.11 -2.92 -2.31
C CYS A 136 8.79 -3.43 -3.58
N ASP A 137 8.51 -2.76 -4.70
CA ASP A 137 8.81 -3.26 -6.04
C ASP A 137 10.01 -2.56 -6.72
N GLY A 138 10.46 -1.44 -6.17
CA GLY A 138 11.50 -0.62 -6.81
C GLY A 138 12.82 -1.35 -7.07
N PHE A 139 13.14 -2.35 -6.24
CA PHE A 139 14.36 -3.15 -6.40
C PHE A 139 14.38 -3.95 -7.71
N PHE A 140 13.22 -4.44 -8.18
CA PHE A 140 13.10 -5.19 -9.44
C PHE A 140 13.41 -4.34 -10.68
N TYR A 141 13.38 -3.01 -10.54
CA TYR A 141 13.61 -2.06 -11.63
C TYR A 141 14.93 -1.29 -11.48
N LYS A 142 15.88 -1.90 -10.77
CA LYS A 142 17.21 -1.32 -10.58
C LYS A 142 17.87 -1.05 -11.95
N ASP A 143 18.48 0.13 -12.05
CA ASP A 143 19.18 0.62 -13.26
C ASP A 143 18.27 0.82 -14.50
N GLU A 144 16.95 0.75 -14.33
CA GLU A 144 15.96 0.98 -15.39
C GLU A 144 15.36 2.40 -15.34
N GLU A 145 14.60 2.75 -16.38
CA GLU A 145 13.80 3.98 -16.41
C GLU A 145 12.36 3.68 -15.94
N VAL A 146 11.91 4.41 -14.93
CA VAL A 146 10.61 4.20 -14.30
C VAL A 146 9.80 5.49 -14.28
N ALA A 147 8.49 5.39 -14.06
CA ALA A 147 7.61 6.52 -13.94
C ALA A 147 6.87 6.55 -12.61
N VAL A 148 6.65 7.75 -12.09
CA VAL A 148 5.77 8.01 -10.94
C VAL A 148 4.71 9.02 -11.39
N VAL A 149 3.43 8.71 -11.18
CA VAL A 149 2.35 9.63 -11.50
C VAL A 149 1.77 10.21 -10.21
N GLY A 150 1.82 11.51 -10.10
CA GLY A 150 1.31 12.22 -8.93
C GLY A 150 2.03 13.55 -8.69
N GLY A 151 1.63 14.25 -7.63
CA GLY A 151 2.24 15.54 -7.26
C GLY A 151 2.07 15.87 -5.78
N GLY A 152 1.62 14.90 -4.97
CA GLY A 152 1.54 14.99 -3.51
C GLY A 152 2.79 14.42 -2.83
N ASN A 153 2.78 14.39 -1.49
CA ASN A 153 3.90 13.89 -0.69
C ASN A 153 4.31 12.48 -1.09
N THR A 154 3.37 11.56 -1.18
CA THR A 154 3.64 10.17 -1.52
C THR A 154 4.38 10.03 -2.86
N ALA A 155 3.88 10.70 -3.92
CA ALA A 155 4.54 10.65 -5.22
C ALA A 155 5.96 11.25 -5.19
N ALA A 156 6.16 12.32 -4.42
CA ALA A 156 7.47 12.93 -4.25
C ALA A 156 8.43 12.01 -3.48
N GLU A 157 7.98 11.40 -2.39
CA GLU A 157 8.77 10.46 -1.59
C GLU A 157 9.17 9.22 -2.40
N GLU A 158 8.22 8.63 -3.14
CA GLU A 158 8.49 7.50 -4.02
C GLU A 158 9.46 7.83 -5.15
N ALA A 159 9.25 8.98 -5.81
CA ALA A 159 10.17 9.43 -6.86
C ALA A 159 11.59 9.63 -6.31
N LEU A 160 11.73 10.23 -5.13
CA LEU A 160 13.03 10.40 -4.47
C LEU A 160 13.65 9.04 -4.09
N TYR A 161 12.87 8.12 -3.53
CA TYR A 161 13.35 6.77 -3.21
C TYR A 161 13.89 6.05 -4.45
N LEU A 162 13.12 6.06 -5.54
CA LEU A 162 13.50 5.40 -6.80
C LEU A 162 14.75 6.00 -7.45
N THR A 163 15.12 7.27 -7.17
CA THR A 163 16.39 7.82 -7.69
C THR A 163 17.63 7.11 -7.16
N ASN A 164 17.52 6.38 -6.05
CA ASN A 164 18.63 5.61 -5.47
C ASN A 164 18.79 4.24 -6.13
N LEU A 165 17.77 3.74 -6.79
CA LEU A 165 17.73 2.41 -7.39
C LEU A 165 17.75 2.47 -8.91
N CYS A 166 16.94 3.35 -9.48
CA CYS A 166 16.67 3.40 -10.90
C CYS A 166 17.63 4.35 -11.63
N LYS A 167 17.80 4.10 -12.91
CA LYS A 167 18.59 4.94 -13.79
C LYS A 167 18.00 6.34 -13.92
N LYS A 168 16.67 6.41 -14.09
CA LYS A 168 15.91 7.64 -14.28
C LYS A 168 14.47 7.48 -13.82
N VAL A 169 13.93 8.52 -13.21
CA VAL A 169 12.53 8.58 -12.77
C VAL A 169 11.80 9.68 -13.55
N HIS A 170 10.70 9.34 -14.21
CA HIS A 170 9.81 10.31 -14.86
C HIS A 170 8.68 10.65 -13.88
N LEU A 171 8.70 11.84 -13.29
CA LEU A 171 7.63 12.32 -12.41
C LEU A 171 6.59 13.07 -13.24
N ILE A 172 5.46 12.41 -13.49
CA ILE A 172 4.38 12.88 -14.35
C ILE A 172 3.31 13.55 -13.50
N HIS A 173 3.01 14.80 -13.78
CA HIS A 173 1.98 15.53 -13.04
C HIS A 173 1.09 16.36 -13.96
N ARG A 174 -0.24 16.31 -13.69
CA ARG A 174 -1.27 17.01 -14.49
C ARG A 174 -1.25 18.53 -14.35
N ARG A 175 -0.48 19.08 -13.43
CA ARG A 175 -0.33 20.52 -13.19
C ARG A 175 1.12 20.95 -13.45
N ASP A 176 1.37 22.24 -13.34
CA ASP A 176 2.68 22.87 -13.50
C ASP A 176 3.47 22.98 -12.18
N SER A 177 2.91 22.47 -11.08
CA SER A 177 3.52 22.58 -9.76
C SER A 177 3.11 21.43 -8.84
N LEU A 178 4.01 20.98 -7.98
CA LEU A 178 3.75 19.95 -6.97
C LEU A 178 2.93 20.53 -5.80
N ARG A 179 2.18 19.65 -5.16
CA ARG A 179 1.46 19.93 -3.92
C ARG A 179 2.12 19.31 -2.69
N ALA A 180 3.23 18.62 -2.90
CA ALA A 180 4.05 18.05 -1.84
C ALA A 180 4.58 19.15 -0.90
N GLU A 181 5.03 18.78 0.28
CA GLU A 181 5.70 19.68 1.20
C GLU A 181 6.93 20.32 0.58
N LYS A 182 7.25 21.56 0.98
CA LYS A 182 8.32 22.34 0.39
C LYS A 182 9.67 21.62 0.40
N ILE A 183 9.99 20.92 1.48
CA ILE A 183 11.24 20.16 1.61
C ILE A 183 11.36 19.05 0.56
N LEU A 184 10.25 18.37 0.25
CA LEU A 184 10.21 17.33 -0.78
C LEU A 184 10.32 17.94 -2.17
N GLN A 185 9.66 19.08 -2.43
CA GLN A 185 9.79 19.79 -3.69
C GLN A 185 11.24 20.21 -3.98
N ASP A 186 11.92 20.77 -2.98
CA ASP A 186 13.30 21.22 -3.12
C ASP A 186 14.23 20.04 -3.48
N ARG A 187 14.06 18.89 -2.82
CA ARG A 187 14.80 17.65 -3.14
C ARG A 187 14.49 17.12 -4.54
N ILE A 188 13.22 17.15 -4.96
CA ILE A 188 12.82 16.76 -6.33
C ILE A 188 13.52 17.65 -7.37
N PHE A 189 13.53 18.97 -7.15
CA PHE A 189 14.19 19.90 -8.06
C PHE A 189 15.71 19.73 -8.09
N GLU A 190 16.34 19.39 -6.97
CA GLU A 190 17.77 19.03 -6.94
C GLU A 190 18.03 17.77 -7.77
N LYS A 191 17.26 16.71 -7.57
CA LYS A 191 17.38 15.46 -8.34
C LYS A 191 17.07 15.65 -9.82
N SER A 192 16.20 16.60 -10.15
CA SER A 192 15.94 16.97 -11.54
C SER A 192 17.15 17.67 -12.19
N LYS A 193 17.83 18.57 -11.47
CA LYS A 193 19.08 19.21 -11.93
C LYS A 193 20.22 18.19 -12.11
N GLU A 194 20.26 17.16 -11.28
CA GLU A 194 21.20 16.03 -11.42
C GLU A 194 20.88 15.11 -12.60
N GLY A 195 19.74 15.31 -13.27
CA GLY A 195 19.27 14.46 -14.39
C GLY A 195 18.65 13.12 -13.95
N LYS A 196 18.50 12.88 -12.64
CA LYS A 196 17.88 11.68 -12.09
C LYS A 196 16.35 11.70 -12.19
N ILE A 197 15.73 12.88 -12.08
CA ILE A 197 14.28 13.04 -12.22
C ILE A 197 14.00 13.90 -13.46
N ASN A 198 13.12 13.38 -14.32
CA ASN A 198 12.51 14.12 -15.41
C ASN A 198 11.11 14.58 -15.00
N LEU A 199 10.91 15.88 -14.87
CA LEU A 199 9.62 16.48 -14.53
C LEU A 199 8.77 16.63 -15.78
N VAL A 200 7.63 15.94 -15.83
CA VAL A 200 6.70 15.96 -16.96
C VAL A 200 5.41 16.64 -16.51
N TRP A 201 5.39 17.96 -16.67
CA TRP A 201 4.29 18.82 -16.26
C TRP A 201 3.14 18.83 -17.26
N ASN A 202 1.94 19.21 -16.77
CA ASN A 202 0.72 19.39 -17.57
C ASN A 202 0.37 18.15 -18.40
N ASN A 203 0.67 16.96 -17.86
CA ASN A 203 0.42 15.69 -18.51
C ASN A 203 -0.34 14.73 -17.61
N GLU A 204 -1.24 13.98 -18.23
CA GLU A 204 -1.95 12.86 -17.63
C GLU A 204 -1.54 11.58 -18.33
N LEU A 205 -1.45 10.49 -17.57
CA LEU A 205 -1.31 9.15 -18.14
C LEU A 205 -2.61 8.77 -18.83
N LYS A 206 -2.55 8.33 -20.08
CA LYS A 206 -3.70 7.88 -20.87
C LYS A 206 -3.71 6.38 -21.09
N GLU A 207 -2.55 5.79 -21.28
CA GLU A 207 -2.43 4.35 -21.53
C GLU A 207 -1.07 3.85 -21.07
N ILE A 208 -1.05 2.62 -20.58
CA ILE A 208 0.16 1.84 -20.30
C ILE A 208 0.32 0.82 -21.41
N LYS A 209 1.46 0.86 -22.09
CA LYS A 209 1.81 -0.04 -23.18
C LYS A 209 2.86 -1.04 -22.75
N GLY A 210 2.81 -2.22 -23.32
CA GLY A 210 3.78 -3.28 -23.07
C GLY A 210 3.75 -4.32 -24.16
N ASP A 211 4.64 -5.29 -24.05
CA ASP A 211 4.78 -6.40 -24.98
C ASP A 211 3.79 -7.58 -24.74
N GLY A 212 2.89 -7.40 -23.77
CA GLY A 212 1.96 -8.42 -23.30
C GLY A 212 2.39 -9.06 -21.99
N ASN A 213 3.67 -9.04 -21.67
CA ASN A 213 4.23 -9.58 -20.43
C ASN A 213 4.59 -8.49 -19.43
N VAL A 214 5.22 -7.40 -19.88
CA VAL A 214 5.68 -6.30 -19.03
C VAL A 214 5.39 -4.93 -19.65
N VAL A 215 5.39 -3.90 -18.82
CA VAL A 215 5.31 -2.51 -19.25
C VAL A 215 6.57 -2.12 -20.03
N THR A 216 6.41 -1.37 -21.12
CA THR A 216 7.51 -0.85 -21.92
C THR A 216 7.45 0.65 -22.17
N HIS A 217 6.23 1.20 -22.25
CA HIS A 217 6.01 2.63 -22.56
C HIS A 217 4.75 3.15 -21.88
N LEU A 218 4.70 4.45 -21.70
CA LEU A 218 3.52 5.19 -21.19
C LEU A 218 3.09 6.22 -22.23
N THR A 219 1.81 6.24 -22.58
CA THR A 219 1.20 7.27 -23.44
C THR A 219 0.64 8.38 -22.58
N LEU A 220 1.03 9.60 -22.84
CA LEU A 220 0.60 10.79 -22.11
C LEU A 220 -0.34 11.66 -22.95
N SER A 221 -1.01 12.63 -22.31
CA SER A 221 -1.98 13.51 -22.96
C SER A 221 -1.36 14.50 -23.94
N ASN A 222 -0.21 15.06 -23.62
CA ASN A 222 0.44 16.15 -24.36
C ASN A 222 1.95 15.94 -24.54
N TYR A 223 2.41 14.71 -24.56
CA TYR A 223 3.82 14.36 -24.64
C TYR A 223 3.98 13.10 -25.48
N ASP A 224 5.11 12.93 -26.14
CA ASP A 224 5.45 11.68 -26.80
C ASP A 224 5.50 10.53 -25.80
N ASP A 225 5.32 9.31 -26.28
CA ASP A 225 5.38 8.12 -25.44
C ASP A 225 6.70 8.09 -24.65
N ILE A 226 6.61 7.87 -23.34
CA ILE A 226 7.79 7.75 -22.48
C ILE A 226 8.16 6.27 -22.37
N LYS A 227 9.41 5.95 -22.65
CA LYS A 227 9.95 4.62 -22.35
C LYS A 227 10.08 4.48 -20.82
N ALA A 228 9.37 3.55 -20.25
CA ALA A 228 9.46 3.19 -18.85
C ALA A 228 9.06 1.73 -18.68
N VAL A 229 9.83 0.96 -17.90
CA VAL A 229 9.56 -0.47 -17.65
C VAL A 229 8.66 -0.67 -16.43
N SER A 230 8.46 0.37 -15.63
CA SER A 230 7.55 0.34 -14.49
C SER A 230 6.88 1.68 -14.28
N TYR A 231 5.70 1.61 -13.71
CA TYR A 231 4.86 2.75 -13.35
C TYR A 231 4.30 2.53 -11.95
N THR A 232 4.40 3.55 -11.10
CA THR A 232 3.76 3.56 -9.79
C THR A 232 2.84 4.77 -9.65
N HIS A 233 1.67 4.56 -9.06
CA HIS A 233 0.73 5.61 -8.71
C HIS A 233 0.19 5.35 -7.31
N LEU A 234 0.49 6.24 -6.38
CA LEU A 234 -0.08 6.23 -5.05
C LEU A 234 -0.80 7.55 -4.76
N THR A 235 -2.09 7.46 -4.55
CA THR A 235 -2.79 8.41 -3.71
C THR A 235 -3.26 7.65 -2.48
N LEU A 236 -2.58 7.82 -1.35
CA LEU A 236 -3.20 7.49 -0.07
C LEU A 236 -4.51 8.26 0.01
N PRO A 237 -5.62 7.64 0.48
CA PRO A 237 -6.82 8.40 0.78
C PRO A 237 -6.42 9.45 1.82
N THR A 238 -6.28 10.69 1.39
CA THR A 238 -6.30 11.81 2.33
C THR A 238 -7.72 11.83 2.88
N ASN A 239 -7.91 11.26 4.05
CA ASN A 239 -9.09 11.55 4.84
C ASN A 239 -9.03 13.03 5.19
N THR A 240 -9.55 13.86 4.31
CA THR A 240 -10.01 15.18 4.66
C THR A 240 -11.38 14.98 5.31
N THR A 241 -11.40 14.79 6.59
CA THR A 241 -12.55 15.15 7.42
C THR A 241 -12.30 16.50 8.00
#